data_3038fac0e6723f57b0f9c8f2d95763d9
#
_entry.id   3038fac0e6723f57b0f9c8f2d95763d9
#
_cell.length_a   1.000
_cell.length_b   1.000
_cell.length_c   1.000
_cell.angle_alpha   90.00
_cell.angle_beta   90.00
_cell.angle_gamma   90.00
#
_symmetry.space_group_name_H-M   'P 1'
#
loop_
_entity.id
_entity.type
_entity.pdbx_description
1 polymer ?
#
loop_
_entity_poly.entity_id
_entity_poly.type
_entity_poly.pdbx_seq_one_letter_code
_entity_poly.pdbx_strand_id
1 'polypeptide(L)'
;LALAVTIIEGALIVSMMLNDGESARALGRDTVFAALMIVLNGIIGVCLLVGGHRHTEQRYTHYGVTAGIAMLAPLAALTLVLPNFTTSEAGPVYSSKQLIFVGIISLIIYGTYVVAQTIRHRSYFLPKSYDDIDDDDIAHAHDGPVPEGMTLAAVFGLLIAALVGVVLLAKALSPAIKEAVAGAGAPAATVGIIIAALVLLPEGLAAVRAARQNRLQTSLNLAIGSALATIGLTIPVV
;
A
#
# COMPACT_ATOMS: atom_id res chain seq x y z
N LEU A 1 7.40 7.61 -3.04
CA LEU A 1 6.38 7.76 -2.02
C LEU A 1 5.98 6.38 -1.46
N ALA A 2 5.47 5.44 -2.29
CA ALA A 2 5.01 4.12 -1.85
C ALA A 2 6.06 3.36 -1.01
N LEU A 3 7.32 3.28 -1.46
CA LEU A 3 8.40 2.64 -0.72
C LEU A 3 8.59 3.25 0.69
N ALA A 4 8.54 4.57 0.79
CA ALA A 4 8.72 5.27 2.06
C ALA A 4 7.54 5.00 3.01
N VAL A 5 6.31 5.01 2.50
CA VAL A 5 5.10 4.68 3.29
C VAL A 5 5.17 3.23 3.78
N THR A 6 5.59 2.29 2.93
CA THR A 6 5.71 0.87 3.32
C THR A 6 6.78 0.63 4.37
N ILE A 7 7.94 1.31 4.30
CA ILE A 7 8.96 1.24 5.34
C ILE A 7 8.39 1.69 6.70
N ILE A 8 7.55 2.71 6.67
CA ILE A 8 6.91 3.25 7.87
C ILE A 8 5.85 2.30 8.40
N GLU A 9 5.02 1.75 7.52
CA GLU A 9 4.02 0.75 7.87
C GLU A 9 4.70 -0.46 8.54
N GLY A 10 5.76 -0.99 7.94
CA GLY A 10 6.57 -2.06 8.53
C GLY A 10 7.17 -1.67 9.88
N ALA A 11 7.76 -0.48 9.99
CA ALA A 11 8.32 0.00 11.26
C ALA A 11 7.25 0.16 12.35
N LEU A 12 6.04 0.59 11.98
CA LEU A 12 4.92 0.72 12.90
C LEU A 12 4.46 -0.65 13.39
N ILE A 13 4.27 -1.62 12.48
CA ILE A 13 3.89 -3.00 12.83
C ILE A 13 4.95 -3.62 13.74
N VAL A 14 6.23 -3.53 13.38
CA VAL A 14 7.34 -4.03 14.23
C VAL A 14 7.34 -3.35 15.60
N SER A 15 7.13 -2.02 15.66
CA SER A 15 7.05 -1.31 16.94
C SER A 15 5.88 -1.77 17.80
N MET A 16 4.75 -2.13 17.19
CA MET A 16 3.61 -2.70 17.92
C MET A 16 3.91 -4.12 18.41
N MET A 17 4.55 -4.95 17.57
CA MET A 17 4.93 -6.31 17.93
C MET A 17 5.92 -6.37 19.10
N LEU A 18 6.86 -5.45 19.17
CA LEU A 18 7.84 -5.37 20.27
C LEU A 18 7.22 -4.97 21.61
N ASN A 19 6.08 -4.29 21.60
CA ASN A 19 5.44 -3.78 22.83
C ASN A 19 4.38 -4.73 23.41
N ASP A 20 3.71 -5.55 22.60
CA ASP A 20 2.45 -6.24 22.99
C ASP A 20 2.58 -7.79 23.09
N GLY A 21 3.77 -8.38 22.93
CA GLY A 21 4.01 -9.84 23.10
C GLY A 21 3.28 -10.71 22.05
N GLU A 22 2.74 -11.88 22.47
CA GLU A 22 2.11 -12.84 21.54
C GLU A 22 0.87 -12.30 20.83
N SER A 23 0.07 -11.44 21.49
CA SER A 23 -1.09 -10.80 20.87
C SER A 23 -0.71 -9.81 19.74
N ALA A 24 0.52 -9.33 19.74
CA ALA A 24 1.02 -8.43 18.70
C ALA A 24 1.25 -9.11 17.35
N ARG A 25 1.60 -10.39 17.33
CA ARG A 25 1.76 -11.14 16.07
C ARG A 25 0.43 -11.25 15.31
N ALA A 26 -0.66 -11.54 16.01
CA ALA A 26 -2.00 -11.55 15.42
C ALA A 26 -2.38 -10.17 14.90
N LEU A 27 -2.11 -9.10 15.68
CA LEU A 27 -2.42 -7.73 15.30
C LEU A 27 -1.64 -7.28 14.05
N GLY A 28 -0.35 -7.65 13.93
CA GLY A 28 0.45 -7.37 12.73
C GLY A 28 -0.14 -8.01 11.49
N ARG A 29 -0.47 -9.29 11.54
CA ARG A 29 -1.11 -10.02 10.45
C ARG A 29 -2.48 -9.43 10.07
N ASP A 30 -3.30 -9.12 11.07
CA ASP A 30 -4.62 -8.53 10.87
C ASP A 30 -4.52 -7.15 10.22
N THR A 31 -3.50 -6.36 10.60
CA THR A 31 -3.23 -5.04 10.00
C THR A 31 -2.86 -5.16 8.52
N VAL A 32 -1.98 -6.10 8.14
CA VAL A 32 -1.62 -6.35 6.74
C VAL A 32 -2.84 -6.82 5.93
N PHE A 33 -3.63 -7.72 6.51
CA PHE A 33 -4.88 -8.17 5.88
C PHE A 33 -5.85 -7.01 5.66
N ALA A 34 -6.04 -6.18 6.69
CA ALA A 34 -6.88 -5.00 6.62
C ALA A 34 -6.38 -4.01 5.56
N ALA A 35 -5.07 -3.75 5.51
CA ALA A 35 -4.47 -2.87 4.52
C ALA A 35 -4.77 -3.35 3.09
N LEU A 36 -4.58 -4.64 2.81
CA LEU A 36 -4.90 -5.22 1.51
C LEU A 36 -6.38 -5.06 1.14
N MET A 37 -7.28 -5.35 2.06
CA MET A 37 -8.72 -5.21 1.86
C MET A 37 -9.13 -3.76 1.64
N ILE A 38 -8.55 -2.83 2.40
CA ILE A 38 -8.80 -1.38 2.25
C ILE A 38 -8.31 -0.91 0.88
N VAL A 39 -7.13 -1.33 0.44
CA VAL A 39 -6.61 -0.93 -0.88
C VAL A 39 -7.46 -1.48 -2.01
N LEU A 40 -7.69 -2.80 -2.03
CA LEU A 40 -8.35 -3.46 -3.16
C LEU A 40 -9.85 -3.18 -3.25
N ASN A 41 -10.55 -3.11 -2.13
CA ASN A 41 -11.99 -2.87 -2.13
C ASN A 41 -12.33 -1.42 -1.81
N GLY A 42 -11.68 -0.82 -0.82
CA GLY A 42 -11.96 0.54 -0.39
C GLY A 42 -11.44 1.57 -1.38
N ILE A 43 -10.12 1.67 -1.52
CA ILE A 43 -9.48 2.73 -2.34
C ILE A 43 -9.86 2.57 -3.81
N ILE A 44 -9.68 1.37 -4.39
CA ILE A 44 -10.03 1.13 -5.80
C ILE A 44 -11.54 1.35 -6.01
N GLY A 45 -12.39 0.83 -5.12
CA GLY A 45 -13.84 1.03 -5.20
C GLY A 45 -14.24 2.50 -5.18
N VAL A 46 -13.70 3.28 -4.25
CA VAL A 46 -13.96 4.73 -4.18
C VAL A 46 -13.43 5.45 -5.42
N CYS A 47 -12.26 5.08 -5.94
CA CYS A 47 -11.71 5.67 -7.15
C CYS A 47 -12.60 5.42 -8.37
N LEU A 48 -13.10 4.19 -8.53
CA LEU A 48 -14.03 3.84 -9.61
C LEU A 48 -15.37 4.58 -9.47
N LEU A 49 -15.93 4.67 -8.26
CA LEU A 49 -17.19 5.38 -8.00
C LEU A 49 -17.05 6.88 -8.29
N VAL A 50 -16.02 7.51 -7.73
CA VAL A 50 -15.81 8.96 -7.88
C VAL A 50 -15.43 9.31 -9.32
N GLY A 51 -14.59 8.49 -9.94
CA GLY A 51 -14.19 8.66 -11.32
C GLY A 51 -15.36 8.48 -12.29
N GLY A 52 -16.12 7.38 -12.15
CA GLY A 52 -17.28 7.09 -12.97
C GLY A 52 -18.41 8.10 -12.82
N HIS A 53 -18.68 8.56 -11.58
CA HIS A 53 -19.68 9.61 -11.35
C HIS A 53 -19.29 10.95 -12.00
N ARG A 54 -17.99 11.29 -12.02
CA ARG A 54 -17.54 12.59 -12.56
C ARG A 54 -17.32 12.58 -14.08
N HIS A 55 -16.87 11.46 -14.65
CA HIS A 55 -16.43 11.38 -16.05
C HIS A 55 -17.23 10.41 -16.90
N THR A 56 -18.28 9.75 -16.32
CA THR A 56 -19.12 8.74 -16.96
C THR A 56 -18.30 7.52 -17.41
N GLU A 57 -17.25 7.71 -18.18
CA GLU A 57 -16.32 6.67 -18.62
C GLU A 57 -14.88 7.09 -18.33
N GLN A 58 -14.09 6.15 -17.80
CA GLN A 58 -12.66 6.32 -17.61
C GLN A 58 -11.93 5.15 -18.24
N ARG A 59 -10.79 5.44 -18.87
CA ARG A 59 -9.98 4.42 -19.54
C ARG A 59 -8.72 4.09 -18.76
N TYR A 60 -8.29 2.84 -18.84
CA TYR A 60 -7.03 2.36 -18.29
C TYR A 60 -6.45 1.26 -19.18
N THR A 61 -5.15 1.03 -19.05
CA THR A 61 -4.45 -0.01 -19.80
C THR A 61 -4.49 -1.32 -19.03
N HIS A 62 -5.06 -2.37 -19.63
CA HIS A 62 -5.19 -3.67 -18.99
C HIS A 62 -3.85 -4.28 -18.58
N TYR A 63 -2.79 -4.10 -19.38
CA TYR A 63 -1.49 -4.75 -19.16
C TYR A 63 -0.86 -4.41 -17.82
N GLY A 64 -0.82 -3.13 -17.42
CA GLY A 64 -0.23 -2.72 -16.14
C GLY A 64 -1.01 -3.24 -14.93
N VAL A 65 -2.34 -3.12 -14.98
CA VAL A 65 -3.22 -3.60 -13.91
C VAL A 65 -3.16 -5.12 -13.79
N THR A 66 -3.23 -5.84 -14.90
CA THR A 66 -3.14 -7.31 -14.92
C THR A 66 -1.79 -7.78 -14.40
N ALA A 67 -0.69 -7.14 -14.79
CA ALA A 67 0.64 -7.47 -14.28
C ALA A 67 0.72 -7.27 -12.75
N GLY A 68 0.17 -6.16 -12.24
CA GLY A 68 0.11 -5.90 -10.80
C GLY A 68 -0.69 -6.96 -10.05
N ILE A 69 -1.88 -7.30 -10.52
CA ILE A 69 -2.72 -8.34 -9.90
C ILE A 69 -2.06 -9.73 -10.01
N ALA A 70 -1.43 -10.05 -11.13
CA ALA A 70 -0.72 -11.33 -11.32
C ALA A 70 0.46 -11.51 -10.36
N MET A 71 1.09 -10.42 -9.90
CA MET A 71 2.13 -10.45 -8.87
C MET A 71 1.53 -10.43 -7.45
N LEU A 72 0.43 -9.70 -7.27
CA LEU A 72 -0.22 -9.58 -5.97
C LEU A 72 -0.85 -10.92 -5.52
N ALA A 73 -1.49 -11.65 -6.42
CA ALA A 73 -2.17 -12.90 -6.10
C ALA A 73 -1.23 -13.97 -5.49
N PRO A 74 -0.08 -14.32 -6.10
CA PRO A 74 0.85 -15.27 -5.49
C PRO A 74 1.49 -14.73 -4.21
N LEU A 75 1.77 -13.43 -4.09
CA LEU A 75 2.24 -12.84 -2.84
C LEU A 75 1.21 -13.00 -1.73
N ALA A 76 -0.04 -12.64 -1.98
CA ALA A 76 -1.11 -12.79 -1.00
C ALA A 76 -1.35 -14.27 -0.62
N ALA A 77 -1.32 -15.18 -1.59
CA ALA A 77 -1.43 -16.61 -1.33
C ALA A 77 -0.28 -17.11 -0.45
N LEU A 78 0.95 -16.75 -0.78
CA LEU A 78 2.14 -17.18 -0.07
C LEU A 78 2.19 -16.65 1.37
N THR A 79 1.77 -15.40 1.57
CA THR A 79 1.97 -14.71 2.86
C THR A 79 0.76 -14.77 3.79
N LEU A 80 -0.45 -14.79 3.25
CA LEU A 80 -1.69 -14.72 4.03
C LEU A 80 -2.47 -16.03 4.06
N VAL A 81 -2.42 -16.81 2.98
CA VAL A 81 -3.21 -18.05 2.87
C VAL A 81 -2.41 -19.26 3.31
N LEU A 82 -1.21 -19.43 2.77
CA LEU A 82 -0.39 -20.63 2.99
C LEU A 82 -0.02 -20.90 4.46
N PRO A 83 0.19 -19.90 5.35
CA PRO A 83 0.42 -20.16 6.77
C PRO A 83 -0.67 -20.98 7.45
N ASN A 84 -1.93 -20.86 7.00
CA ASN A 84 -3.05 -21.59 7.58
C ASN A 84 -3.02 -23.11 7.27
N PHE A 85 -2.20 -23.51 6.31
CA PHE A 85 -2.07 -24.91 5.88
C PHE A 85 -0.72 -25.52 6.26
N THR A 86 0.16 -24.78 6.93
CA THR A 86 1.43 -25.31 7.45
C THR A 86 1.22 -26.01 8.78
N THR A 87 1.94 -27.11 8.99
CA THR A 87 1.88 -27.92 10.21
C THR A 87 3.20 -27.92 10.99
N SER A 88 4.15 -27.07 10.59
CA SER A 88 5.50 -27.00 11.19
C SER A 88 5.52 -26.38 12.59
N GLU A 89 4.58 -25.49 12.85
CA GLU A 89 4.37 -24.80 14.12
C GLU A 89 2.89 -24.85 14.50
N ALA A 90 2.59 -24.70 15.78
CA ALA A 90 1.20 -24.65 16.23
C ALA A 90 0.56 -23.30 15.86
N GLY A 91 -0.54 -23.36 15.10
CA GLY A 91 -1.26 -22.17 14.63
C GLY A 91 -0.94 -21.80 13.18
N PRO A 92 -1.57 -20.73 12.67
CA PRO A 92 -1.39 -20.29 11.29
C PRO A 92 -0.13 -19.43 11.13
N VAL A 93 1.03 -20.01 11.44
CA VAL A 93 2.33 -19.34 11.45
C VAL A 93 3.38 -20.16 10.71
N TYR A 94 4.35 -19.49 10.16
CA TYR A 94 5.53 -20.14 9.57
C TYR A 94 6.60 -20.41 10.63
N SER A 95 7.33 -21.52 10.47
CA SER A 95 8.60 -21.69 11.18
C SER A 95 9.63 -20.67 10.69
N SER A 96 10.65 -20.38 11.50
CA SER A 96 11.69 -19.39 11.16
C SER A 96 12.35 -19.66 9.78
N LYS A 97 12.56 -20.91 9.42
CA LYS A 97 13.15 -21.29 8.12
C LYS A 97 12.18 -21.03 6.95
N GLN A 98 10.91 -21.31 7.14
CA GLN A 98 9.86 -21.03 6.15
C GLN A 98 9.67 -19.53 5.99
N LEU A 99 9.72 -18.77 7.09
CA LEU A 99 9.58 -17.32 7.06
C LEU A 99 10.71 -16.67 6.25
N ILE A 100 11.96 -17.09 6.44
CA ILE A 100 13.11 -16.62 5.65
C ILE A 100 12.90 -16.93 4.17
N PHE A 101 12.47 -18.15 3.82
CA PHE A 101 12.21 -18.55 2.45
C PHE A 101 11.10 -17.69 1.82
N VAL A 102 9.97 -17.55 2.51
CA VAL A 102 8.84 -16.72 2.08
C VAL A 102 9.26 -15.26 1.91
N GLY A 103 10.05 -14.74 2.86
CA GLY A 103 10.58 -13.37 2.79
C GLY A 103 11.45 -13.13 1.54
N ILE A 104 12.37 -14.05 1.25
CA ILE A 104 13.21 -13.96 0.05
C ILE A 104 12.37 -14.01 -1.23
N ILE A 105 11.44 -14.95 -1.33
CA ILE A 105 10.55 -15.06 -2.51
C ILE A 105 9.69 -13.81 -2.67
N SER A 106 9.15 -13.27 -1.59
CA SER A 106 8.35 -12.04 -1.61
C SER A 106 9.16 -10.85 -2.12
N LEU A 107 10.40 -10.70 -1.67
CA LEU A 107 11.32 -9.66 -2.15
C LEU A 107 11.66 -9.83 -3.64
N ILE A 108 11.86 -11.07 -4.10
CA ILE A 108 12.12 -11.36 -5.52
C ILE A 108 10.90 -10.99 -6.38
N ILE A 109 9.70 -11.40 -5.98
CA ILE A 109 8.45 -11.08 -6.71
C ILE A 109 8.24 -9.56 -6.74
N TYR A 110 8.36 -8.89 -5.59
CA TYR A 110 8.20 -7.43 -5.52
C TYR A 110 9.28 -6.70 -6.33
N GLY A 111 10.53 -7.11 -6.21
CA GLY A 111 11.64 -6.54 -7.00
C GLY A 111 11.43 -6.72 -8.50
N THR A 112 10.93 -7.89 -8.94
CA THR A 112 10.56 -8.14 -10.34
C THR A 112 9.46 -7.19 -10.80
N TYR A 113 8.43 -6.95 -9.97
CA TYR A 113 7.38 -5.99 -10.27
C TYR A 113 7.94 -4.57 -10.42
N VAL A 114 8.79 -4.12 -9.49
CA VAL A 114 9.41 -2.79 -9.54
C VAL A 114 10.25 -2.62 -10.81
N VAL A 115 11.07 -3.61 -11.16
CA VAL A 115 11.87 -3.59 -12.41
C VAL A 115 10.97 -3.58 -13.66
N ALA A 116 9.91 -4.36 -13.67
CA ALA A 116 8.94 -4.37 -14.76
C ALA A 116 8.25 -3.00 -14.92
N GLN A 117 7.82 -2.41 -13.81
CA GLN A 117 7.10 -1.14 -13.79
C GLN A 117 7.99 0.06 -14.17
N THR A 118 9.25 0.05 -13.71
CA THR A 118 10.11 1.24 -13.83
C THR A 118 11.03 1.20 -15.05
N ILE A 119 11.47 0.01 -15.46
CA ILE A 119 12.52 -0.17 -16.48
C ILE A 119 11.98 -0.88 -17.70
N ARG A 120 11.56 -2.16 -17.55
CA ARG A 120 11.36 -3.07 -18.70
C ARG A 120 10.04 -2.81 -19.44
N HIS A 121 8.97 -2.55 -18.72
CA HIS A 121 7.61 -2.39 -19.28
C HIS A 121 6.94 -1.10 -18.79
N ARG A 122 7.72 -0.04 -18.65
CA ARG A 122 7.24 1.26 -18.17
C ARG A 122 6.00 1.75 -18.93
N SER A 123 5.97 1.52 -20.25
CA SER A 123 4.85 1.92 -21.11
C SER A 123 3.50 1.27 -20.76
N TYR A 124 3.51 0.11 -20.08
CA TYR A 124 2.28 -0.56 -19.66
C TYR A 124 1.61 0.12 -18.46
N PHE A 125 2.39 0.88 -17.70
CA PHE A 125 1.96 1.57 -16.49
C PHE A 125 1.70 3.06 -16.71
N LEU A 126 2.12 3.60 -17.86
CA LEU A 126 1.84 4.98 -18.21
C LEU A 126 0.42 5.11 -18.78
N PRO A 127 -0.28 6.23 -18.52
CA PRO A 127 -1.49 6.56 -19.25
C PRO A 127 -1.18 6.59 -20.75
N LYS A 128 -2.01 5.97 -21.56
CA LYS A 128 -1.91 6.16 -23.02
C LYS A 128 -2.38 7.57 -23.32
N SER A 129 -1.51 8.38 -23.92
CA SER A 129 -1.93 9.63 -24.54
C SER A 129 -2.92 9.34 -25.63
N TYR A 130 -3.98 10.09 -25.70
CA TYR A 130 -4.77 10.21 -26.90
C TYR A 130 -3.92 10.93 -27.96
N ASP A 131 -3.95 10.44 -29.19
CA ASP A 131 -3.26 11.04 -30.35
C ASP A 131 -3.73 12.47 -30.73
N ASP A 132 -4.58 13.10 -29.89
CA ASP A 132 -5.16 14.44 -30.12
C ASP A 132 -4.96 15.42 -28.96
N ILE A 133 -4.15 15.12 -27.97
CA ILE A 133 -3.78 16.08 -26.94
C ILE A 133 -2.35 16.51 -27.21
N ASP A 134 -2.17 17.81 -27.51
CA ASP A 134 -0.87 18.42 -27.75
C ASP A 134 0.18 17.97 -26.72
N ASP A 135 1.38 17.64 -27.18
CA ASP A 135 2.51 17.18 -26.34
C ASP A 135 2.82 18.13 -25.17
N ASP A 136 2.40 19.39 -25.26
CA ASP A 136 2.53 20.41 -24.22
C ASP A 136 1.64 20.12 -22.98
N ASP A 137 0.45 19.55 -23.14
CA ASP A 137 -0.44 19.24 -22.02
C ASP A 137 0.05 18.03 -21.19
N ILE A 138 0.87 17.14 -21.78
CA ILE A 138 1.44 15.99 -21.09
C ILE A 138 2.61 16.39 -20.19
N ALA A 139 3.40 17.37 -20.61
CA ALA A 139 4.51 17.92 -19.81
C ALA A 139 3.98 18.57 -18.53
N HIS A 140 2.85 19.28 -18.60
CA HIS A 140 2.24 19.95 -17.45
C HIS A 140 1.45 19.02 -16.51
N ALA A 141 1.10 17.80 -16.92
CA ALA A 141 0.38 16.84 -16.08
C ALA A 141 1.27 16.13 -15.04
N HIS A 142 2.59 16.26 -15.15
CA HIS A 142 3.56 15.69 -14.19
C HIS A 142 4.06 16.69 -13.15
N ASP A 143 3.89 17.97 -13.43
CA ASP A 143 4.33 19.04 -12.55
C ASP A 143 3.14 19.68 -11.81
N GLY A 144 2.77 19.08 -10.67
CA GLY A 144 2.25 19.96 -9.63
C GLY A 144 3.36 20.99 -9.34
N PRO A 145 3.04 22.29 -9.14
CA PRO A 145 4.06 23.28 -8.95
C PRO A 145 4.98 22.86 -7.80
N VAL A 146 6.17 22.38 -8.13
CA VAL A 146 7.26 22.31 -7.16
C VAL A 146 7.49 23.78 -6.77
N PRO A 147 7.34 24.15 -5.50
CA PRO A 147 7.58 25.53 -5.10
C PRO A 147 8.94 25.95 -5.62
N GLU A 148 8.97 27.00 -6.47
CA GLU A 148 10.20 27.52 -7.02
C GLU A 148 11.14 27.86 -5.86
N GLY A 149 12.30 27.17 -5.80
CA GLY A 149 13.30 27.36 -4.75
C GLY A 149 13.48 26.23 -3.75
N MET A 150 12.65 25.16 -3.76
CA MET A 150 12.92 23.99 -2.91
C MET A 150 13.95 23.06 -3.55
N THR A 151 15.06 22.83 -2.85
CA THR A 151 16.04 21.82 -3.26
C THR A 151 15.45 20.41 -3.11
N LEU A 152 15.87 19.46 -3.94
CA LEU A 152 15.46 18.05 -3.85
C LEU A 152 15.65 17.50 -2.44
N ALA A 153 16.74 17.89 -1.77
CA ALA A 153 17.03 17.53 -0.38
C ALA A 153 15.98 18.05 0.61
N ALA A 154 15.46 19.27 0.41
CA ALA A 154 14.40 19.84 1.24
C ALA A 154 13.07 19.09 1.06
N VAL A 155 12.74 18.71 -0.17
CA VAL A 155 11.54 17.89 -0.47
C VAL A 155 11.64 16.51 0.19
N PHE A 156 12.79 15.84 0.09
CA PHE A 156 13.02 14.57 0.77
C PHE A 156 13.00 14.71 2.29
N GLY A 157 13.62 15.75 2.83
CA GLY A 157 13.60 16.04 4.28
C GLY A 157 12.18 16.25 4.80
N LEU A 158 11.36 17.02 4.09
CA LEU A 158 9.96 17.27 4.44
C LEU A 158 9.12 15.96 4.35
N LEU A 159 9.35 15.16 3.32
CA LEU A 159 8.71 13.86 3.17
C LEU A 159 9.03 12.95 4.37
N ILE A 160 10.30 12.80 4.72
CA ILE A 160 10.72 11.99 5.86
C ILE A 160 10.11 12.53 7.16
N ALA A 161 10.16 13.84 7.38
CA ALA A 161 9.57 14.46 8.58
C ALA A 161 8.06 14.21 8.67
N ALA A 162 7.33 14.36 7.57
CA ALA A 162 5.89 14.06 7.51
C ALA A 162 5.60 12.59 7.80
N LEU A 163 6.41 11.70 7.25
CA LEU A 163 6.29 10.26 7.45
C LEU A 163 6.56 9.87 8.91
N VAL A 164 7.63 10.38 9.52
CA VAL A 164 7.92 10.17 10.95
C VAL A 164 6.78 10.73 11.81
N GLY A 165 6.23 11.89 11.45
CA GLY A 165 5.08 12.48 12.14
C GLY A 165 3.86 11.57 12.13
N VAL A 166 3.55 10.95 10.98
CA VAL A 166 2.43 9.99 10.86
C VAL A 166 2.63 8.77 11.77
N VAL A 167 3.85 8.20 11.81
CA VAL A 167 4.17 7.06 12.68
C VAL A 167 4.03 7.41 14.15
N LEU A 168 4.59 8.54 14.56
CA LEU A 168 4.52 8.99 15.96
C LEU A 168 3.08 9.26 16.38
N LEU A 169 2.28 9.86 15.48
CA LEU A 169 0.86 10.11 15.72
C LEU A 169 0.07 8.80 15.82
N ALA A 170 0.28 7.87 14.90
CA ALA A 170 -0.36 6.56 14.92
C ALA A 170 0.00 5.78 16.21
N LYS A 171 1.28 5.82 16.63
CA LYS A 171 1.74 5.21 17.87
C LYS A 171 1.09 5.87 19.10
N ALA A 172 1.02 7.19 19.15
CA ALA A 172 0.39 7.93 20.24
C ALA A 172 -1.13 7.67 20.30
N LEU A 173 -1.78 7.48 19.15
CA LEU A 173 -3.21 7.23 19.06
C LEU A 173 -3.59 5.76 19.33
N SER A 174 -2.68 4.82 19.16
CA SER A 174 -2.92 3.38 19.30
C SER A 174 -3.57 2.98 20.63
N PRO A 175 -3.13 3.46 21.82
CA PRO A 175 -3.78 3.13 23.09
C PRO A 175 -5.22 3.62 23.16
N ALA A 176 -5.49 4.85 22.71
CA ALA A 176 -6.84 5.41 22.71
C ALA A 176 -7.77 4.64 21.75
N ILE A 177 -7.26 4.20 20.59
CA ILE A 177 -8.02 3.36 19.67
C ILE A 177 -8.34 2.01 20.31
N LYS A 178 -7.37 1.37 20.98
CA LYS A 178 -7.58 0.09 21.68
C LYS A 178 -8.65 0.21 22.75
N GLU A 179 -8.59 1.26 23.55
CA GLU A 179 -9.55 1.53 24.62
C GLU A 179 -10.96 1.80 24.05
N ALA A 180 -11.07 2.63 23.02
CA ALA A 180 -12.33 2.92 22.36
C ALA A 180 -12.96 1.67 21.73
N VAL A 181 -12.16 0.83 21.05
CA VAL A 181 -12.63 -0.42 20.45
C VAL A 181 -13.10 -1.41 21.53
N ALA A 182 -12.33 -1.54 22.60
CA ALA A 182 -12.70 -2.39 23.74
C ALA A 182 -13.97 -1.89 24.44
N GLY A 183 -14.08 -0.57 24.65
CA GLY A 183 -15.27 0.07 25.23
C GLY A 183 -16.54 -0.08 24.38
N ALA A 184 -16.38 -0.18 23.06
CA ALA A 184 -17.46 -0.46 22.11
C ALA A 184 -17.82 -1.95 22.00
N GLY A 185 -17.09 -2.84 22.68
CA GLY A 185 -17.29 -4.29 22.57
C GLY A 185 -16.90 -4.87 21.21
N ALA A 186 -16.13 -4.15 20.41
CA ALA A 186 -15.71 -4.59 19.08
C ALA A 186 -14.49 -5.54 19.15
N PRO A 187 -14.33 -6.45 18.16
CA PRO A 187 -13.18 -7.36 18.11
C PRO A 187 -11.85 -6.60 18.06
N ALA A 188 -10.79 -7.17 18.65
CA ALA A 188 -9.46 -6.58 18.65
C ALA A 188 -8.90 -6.33 17.23
N ALA A 189 -9.28 -7.14 16.24
CA ALA A 189 -8.93 -6.95 14.83
C ALA A 189 -9.38 -5.57 14.28
N THR A 190 -10.42 -4.96 14.85
CA THR A 190 -10.89 -3.62 14.47
C THR A 190 -9.81 -2.55 14.67
N VAL A 191 -8.95 -2.73 15.66
CA VAL A 191 -7.80 -1.83 15.89
C VAL A 191 -6.87 -1.83 14.68
N GLY A 192 -6.56 -3.03 14.15
CA GLY A 192 -5.74 -3.18 12.93
C GLY A 192 -6.37 -2.49 11.72
N ILE A 193 -7.68 -2.61 11.55
CA ILE A 193 -8.42 -1.96 10.45
C ILE A 193 -8.30 -0.43 10.55
N ILE A 194 -8.49 0.15 11.74
CA ILE A 194 -8.41 1.59 11.94
C ILE A 194 -6.99 2.10 11.69
N ILE A 195 -5.98 1.38 12.20
CA ILE A 195 -4.58 1.75 12.00
C ILE A 195 -4.21 1.67 10.52
N ALA A 196 -4.57 0.57 9.83
CA ALA A 196 -4.33 0.42 8.40
C ALA A 196 -5.00 1.53 7.59
N ALA A 197 -6.25 1.89 7.92
CA ALA A 197 -6.96 2.98 7.26
C ALA A 197 -6.25 4.33 7.44
N LEU A 198 -5.75 4.63 8.64
CA LEU A 198 -5.01 5.87 8.92
C LEU A 198 -3.69 5.94 8.14
N VAL A 199 -2.94 4.83 8.08
CA VAL A 199 -1.65 4.77 7.38
C VAL A 199 -1.85 4.90 5.87
N LEU A 200 -2.88 4.26 5.31
CA LEU A 200 -3.20 4.29 3.88
C LEU A 200 -3.95 5.56 3.43
N LEU A 201 -4.34 6.42 4.35
CA LEU A 201 -5.13 7.62 4.05
C LEU A 201 -4.44 8.56 3.05
N PRO A 202 -3.14 8.89 3.16
CA PRO A 202 -2.44 9.75 2.19
C PRO A 202 -2.45 9.17 0.78
N GLU A 203 -2.21 7.86 0.64
CA GLU A 203 -2.21 7.17 -0.65
C GLU A 203 -3.61 7.07 -1.23
N GLY A 204 -4.61 6.78 -0.40
CA GLY A 204 -6.01 6.77 -0.79
C GLY A 204 -6.46 8.13 -1.31
N LEU A 205 -6.11 9.22 -0.62
CA LEU A 205 -6.41 10.57 -1.09
C LEU A 205 -5.72 10.90 -2.41
N ALA A 206 -4.47 10.50 -2.59
CA ALA A 206 -3.74 10.70 -3.84
C ALA A 206 -4.39 9.91 -5.00
N ALA A 207 -4.78 8.65 -4.76
CA ALA A 207 -5.47 7.81 -5.74
C ALA A 207 -6.84 8.41 -6.13
N VAL A 208 -7.63 8.84 -5.15
CA VAL A 208 -8.93 9.50 -5.41
C VAL A 208 -8.77 10.81 -6.18
N ARG A 209 -7.75 11.61 -5.87
CA ARG A 209 -7.46 12.84 -6.64
C ARG A 209 -7.13 12.52 -8.09
N ALA A 210 -6.31 11.49 -8.35
CA ALA A 210 -5.99 11.04 -9.69
C ALA A 210 -7.26 10.58 -10.46
N ALA A 211 -8.13 9.79 -9.82
CA ALA A 211 -9.40 9.36 -10.41
C ALA A 211 -10.31 10.54 -10.76
N ARG A 212 -10.39 11.56 -9.88
CA ARG A 212 -11.15 12.80 -10.12
C ARG A 212 -10.62 13.64 -11.29
N GLN A 213 -9.34 13.49 -11.62
CA GLN A 213 -8.67 14.16 -12.74
C GLN A 213 -8.69 13.33 -14.04
N ASN A 214 -9.56 12.33 -14.14
CA ASN A 214 -9.64 11.39 -15.26
C ASN A 214 -8.35 10.58 -15.49
N ARG A 215 -7.57 10.35 -14.44
CA ARG A 215 -6.30 9.61 -14.48
C ARG A 215 -6.42 8.26 -13.77
N LEU A 216 -7.40 7.46 -14.21
CA LEU A 216 -7.70 6.17 -13.57
C LEU A 216 -6.52 5.21 -13.58
N GLN A 217 -5.72 5.18 -14.66
CA GLN A 217 -4.49 4.39 -14.73
C GLN A 217 -3.53 4.71 -13.57
N THR A 218 -3.29 6.00 -13.32
CA THR A 218 -2.43 6.45 -12.21
C THR A 218 -3.02 6.05 -10.86
N SER A 219 -4.33 6.18 -10.70
CA SER A 219 -5.06 5.77 -9.48
C SER A 219 -4.91 4.29 -9.19
N LEU A 220 -5.14 3.42 -10.18
CA LEU A 220 -5.02 1.97 -10.06
C LEU A 220 -3.57 1.54 -9.82
N ASN A 221 -2.62 2.12 -10.55
CA ASN A 221 -1.19 1.82 -10.36
C ASN A 221 -0.71 2.19 -8.94
N LEU A 222 -1.19 3.32 -8.41
CA LEU A 222 -0.86 3.75 -7.05
C LEU A 222 -1.42 2.76 -6.02
N ALA A 223 -2.69 2.38 -6.15
CA ALA A 223 -3.34 1.46 -5.24
C ALA A 223 -2.71 0.05 -5.28
N ILE A 224 -2.56 -0.53 -6.48
CA ILE A 224 -1.98 -1.88 -6.63
C ILE A 224 -0.50 -1.87 -6.22
N GLY A 225 0.25 -0.83 -6.56
CA GLY A 225 1.65 -0.67 -6.17
C GLY A 225 1.81 -0.58 -4.65
N SER A 226 0.91 0.12 -3.96
CA SER A 226 0.88 0.18 -2.49
C SER A 226 0.58 -1.19 -1.89
N ALA A 227 -0.43 -1.91 -2.37
CA ALA A 227 -0.74 -3.26 -1.90
C ALA A 227 0.44 -4.24 -2.07
N LEU A 228 1.12 -4.19 -3.23
CA LEU A 228 2.31 -5.00 -3.50
C LEU A 228 3.48 -4.65 -2.59
N ALA A 229 3.70 -3.36 -2.34
CA ALA A 229 4.74 -2.89 -1.44
C ALA A 229 4.47 -3.32 0.00
N THR A 230 3.23 -3.15 0.48
CA THR A 230 2.81 -3.60 1.82
C THR A 230 3.08 -5.08 2.01
N ILE A 231 2.62 -5.96 1.13
CA ILE A 231 2.86 -7.41 1.29
C ILE A 231 4.32 -7.75 1.05
N GLY A 232 4.91 -7.24 -0.05
CA GLY A 232 6.24 -7.65 -0.50
C GLY A 232 7.39 -7.19 0.38
N LEU A 233 7.22 -6.08 1.12
CA LEU A 233 8.26 -5.51 1.99
C LEU A 233 7.95 -5.67 3.48
N THR A 234 6.68 -5.53 3.88
CA THR A 234 6.32 -5.59 5.30
C THR A 234 6.48 -7.00 5.85
N ILE A 235 6.00 -8.02 5.13
CA ILE A 235 6.05 -9.41 5.62
C ILE A 235 7.47 -9.95 5.80
N PRO A 236 8.44 -9.70 4.90
CA PRO A 236 9.82 -10.11 5.14
C PRO A 236 10.48 -9.45 6.36
N VAL A 237 9.94 -8.34 6.84
CA VAL A 237 10.49 -7.55 7.97
C VAL A 237 9.77 -7.87 9.27
N VAL A 238 8.55 -8.31 9.25
CA VAL A 238 7.66 -8.67 10.38
C VAL A 238 7.71 -10.17 10.63
#